data_3181a762b1582339771a0bb7c82c6f83
#
_entry.id   3181a762b1582339771a0bb7c82c6f83
#
_cell.length_a   1.000
_cell.length_b   1.000
_cell.length_c   1.000
_cell.angle_alpha   90.00
_cell.angle_beta   90.00
_cell.angle_gamma   90.00
#
_symmetry.space_group_name_H-M   'P 1'
#
loop_
_entity.id
_entity.type
_entity.pdbx_description
1 polymer ?
#
loop_
_entity_poly.entity_id
_entity_poly.type
_entity_poly.pdbx_seq_one_letter_code
_entity_poly.pdbx_strand_id
1 'polypeptide(L)'
;DCTILGAGGAAKAIAYALTTSNVKSISIINRSQENANQLSQWIQNNSNIRVTTTTPEHLSAVADLFINCTPLGMWPDTEQIPMNMDLVNNNHILVDTIYNPIETQWLKSGNAKGAKTIGGLDMFIAQGLASADIWFGKKISNQINVDIIRQILIEGKRFKRFPSIHFP
;
A
#
# COMPACT_ATOMS: atom_id res chain seq x y z
N ASP A 1 6.64 4.34 -15.05
CA ASP A 1 7.39 4.93 -13.93
C ASP A 1 6.52 4.88 -12.67
N CYS A 2 7.13 4.68 -11.49
CA CYS A 2 6.41 4.50 -10.23
C CYS A 2 6.92 5.48 -9.15
N THR A 3 6.01 6.02 -8.35
CA THR A 3 6.34 6.82 -7.16
C THR A 3 5.80 6.12 -5.91
N ILE A 4 6.68 5.85 -4.94
CA ILE A 4 6.33 5.31 -3.62
C ILE A 4 6.33 6.48 -2.62
N LEU A 5 5.19 6.72 -2.00
CA LEU A 5 5.03 7.70 -0.94
C LEU A 5 5.23 7.00 0.41
N GLY A 6 6.35 7.27 1.09
CA GLY A 6 6.78 6.59 2.31
C GLY A 6 7.94 5.61 2.10
N ALA A 7 8.67 5.29 3.19
CA ALA A 7 9.80 4.37 3.18
C ALA A 7 9.76 3.41 4.40
N GLY A 8 8.57 3.08 4.89
CA GLY A 8 8.33 2.15 5.99
C GLY A 8 8.23 0.68 5.56
N GLY A 9 7.66 -0.15 6.44
CA GLY A 9 7.49 -1.59 6.19
C GLY A 9 6.66 -1.91 4.94
N ALA A 10 5.52 -1.22 4.74
CA ALA A 10 4.70 -1.38 3.54
C ALA A 10 5.48 -1.01 2.27
N ALA A 11 6.25 0.09 2.30
CA ALA A 11 7.08 0.51 1.17
C ALA A 11 8.14 -0.54 0.80
N LYS A 12 8.73 -1.23 1.79
CA LYS A 12 9.69 -2.33 1.54
C LYS A 12 9.04 -3.51 0.83
N ALA A 13 7.83 -3.91 1.24
CA ALA A 13 7.08 -4.99 0.60
C ALA A 13 6.68 -4.62 -0.85
N ILE A 14 6.21 -3.41 -1.07
CA ILE A 14 5.89 -2.87 -2.39
C ILE A 14 7.15 -2.81 -3.26
N ALA A 15 8.25 -2.29 -2.74
CA ALA A 15 9.53 -2.24 -3.47
C ALA A 15 9.97 -3.63 -3.91
N TYR A 16 9.87 -4.65 -3.04
CA TYR A 16 10.15 -6.03 -3.41
C TYR A 16 9.30 -6.50 -4.60
N ALA A 17 7.99 -6.27 -4.56
CA ALA A 17 7.10 -6.64 -5.67
C ALA A 17 7.46 -5.90 -6.97
N LEU A 18 7.85 -4.63 -6.89
CA LEU A 18 8.25 -3.84 -8.05
C LEU A 18 9.58 -4.31 -8.66
N THR A 19 10.53 -4.84 -7.87
CA THR A 19 11.80 -5.39 -8.40
C THR A 19 11.58 -6.61 -9.29
N THR A 20 10.47 -7.31 -9.15
CA THR A 20 10.09 -8.46 -9.98
C THR A 20 9.14 -8.09 -11.12
N SER A 21 8.84 -6.80 -11.29
CA SER A 21 7.92 -6.26 -12.28
C SER A 21 8.67 -5.45 -13.36
N ASN A 22 8.02 -5.16 -14.49
CA ASN A 22 8.59 -4.36 -15.58
C ASN A 22 8.52 -2.84 -15.30
N VAL A 23 8.96 -2.41 -14.11
CA VAL A 23 9.03 -0.99 -13.75
C VAL A 23 10.34 -0.39 -14.22
N LYS A 24 10.29 0.76 -14.92
CA LYS A 24 11.47 1.44 -15.48
C LYS A 24 12.24 2.24 -14.44
N SER A 25 11.48 2.94 -13.57
CA SER A 25 12.05 3.77 -12.52
C SER A 25 11.15 3.82 -11.29
N ILE A 26 11.75 4.03 -10.13
CA ILE A 26 11.06 4.23 -8.85
C ILE A 26 11.55 5.53 -8.23
N SER A 27 10.63 6.43 -7.91
CA SER A 27 10.87 7.60 -7.07
C SER A 27 10.36 7.33 -5.67
N ILE A 28 11.19 7.50 -4.66
CA ILE A 28 10.82 7.32 -3.25
C ILE A 28 10.69 8.69 -2.60
N ILE A 29 9.49 9.00 -2.13
CA ILE A 29 9.17 10.25 -1.47
C ILE A 29 8.99 10.00 0.02
N ASN A 30 9.87 10.56 0.85
CA ASN A 30 9.79 10.36 2.30
C ASN A 30 10.33 11.56 3.07
N ARG A 31 9.73 11.87 4.24
CA ARG A 31 10.19 12.96 5.12
C ARG A 31 11.61 12.70 5.66
N SER A 32 11.92 11.46 6.03
CA SER A 32 13.28 11.05 6.42
C SER A 32 14.05 10.63 5.18
N GLN A 33 15.01 11.45 4.78
CA GLN A 33 15.90 11.15 3.67
C GLN A 33 16.74 9.88 3.93
N GLU A 34 17.10 9.62 5.18
CA GLU A 34 17.84 8.42 5.57
C GLU A 34 17.05 7.15 5.23
N ASN A 35 15.77 7.06 5.64
CA ASN A 35 14.93 5.90 5.35
C ASN A 35 14.69 5.73 3.85
N ALA A 36 14.53 6.84 3.12
CA ALA A 36 14.40 6.80 1.65
C ALA A 36 15.68 6.25 1.00
N ASN A 37 16.85 6.70 1.44
CA ASN A 37 18.15 6.25 0.92
C ASN A 37 18.39 4.77 1.23
N GLN A 38 18.06 4.29 2.43
CA GLN A 38 18.17 2.87 2.78
C GLN A 38 17.31 2.00 1.87
N LEU A 39 16.06 2.40 1.62
CA LEU A 39 15.17 1.68 0.70
C LEU A 39 15.69 1.74 -0.74
N SER A 40 16.16 2.89 -1.19
CA SER A 40 16.76 3.07 -2.52
C SER A 40 17.96 2.15 -2.72
N GLN A 41 18.88 2.11 -1.76
CA GLN A 41 20.07 1.25 -1.81
C GLN A 41 19.67 -0.23 -1.86
N TRP A 42 18.67 -0.63 -1.09
CA TRP A 42 18.16 -1.99 -1.14
C TRP A 42 17.62 -2.36 -2.53
N ILE A 43 16.82 -1.48 -3.17
CA ILE A 43 16.29 -1.71 -4.52
C ILE A 43 17.44 -1.82 -5.54
N GLN A 44 18.42 -0.91 -5.49
CA GLN A 44 19.56 -0.89 -6.41
C GLN A 44 20.44 -2.14 -6.27
N ASN A 45 20.58 -2.68 -5.06
CA ASN A 45 21.33 -3.92 -4.82
C ASN A 45 20.60 -5.18 -5.32
N ASN A 46 19.28 -5.11 -5.51
CA ASN A 46 18.43 -6.27 -5.86
C ASN A 46 17.80 -6.14 -7.26
N SER A 47 18.05 -5.06 -7.99
CA SER A 47 17.50 -4.86 -9.33
C SER A 47 18.31 -3.82 -10.13
N ASN A 48 18.05 -3.74 -11.44
CA ASN A 48 18.60 -2.71 -12.32
C ASN A 48 17.67 -1.49 -12.47
N ILE A 49 16.66 -1.36 -11.62
CA ILE A 49 15.69 -0.26 -11.67
C ILE A 49 16.39 1.04 -11.26
N ARG A 50 16.17 2.11 -12.03
CA ARG A 50 16.63 3.46 -11.66
C ARG A 50 15.82 3.94 -10.46
N VAL A 51 16.50 4.32 -9.37
CA VAL A 51 15.84 4.83 -8.16
C VAL A 51 16.31 6.23 -7.86
N THR A 52 15.36 7.10 -7.53
CA THR A 52 15.58 8.46 -7.02
C THR A 52 14.89 8.63 -5.67
N THR A 53 15.43 9.49 -4.83
CA THR A 53 14.83 9.83 -3.53
C THR A 53 14.64 11.33 -3.42
N THR A 54 13.53 11.77 -2.86
CA THR A 54 13.26 13.18 -2.60
C THR A 54 12.29 13.35 -1.42
N THR A 55 12.08 14.59 -1.02
CA THR A 55 11.12 14.95 0.03
C THR A 55 9.74 15.30 -0.55
N PRO A 56 8.67 15.32 0.24
CA PRO A 56 7.32 15.61 -0.24
C PRO A 56 7.18 16.95 -0.97
N GLU A 57 7.98 17.95 -0.60
CA GLU A 57 7.95 19.31 -1.18
C GLU A 57 8.44 19.33 -2.63
N HIS A 58 9.20 18.32 -3.05
CA HIS A 58 9.78 18.22 -4.38
C HIS A 58 9.13 17.11 -5.23
N LEU A 59 7.96 16.63 -4.81
CA LEU A 59 7.19 15.66 -5.58
C LEU A 59 6.77 16.24 -6.94
N SER A 60 6.99 15.48 -8.00
CA SER A 60 6.58 15.80 -9.37
C SER A 60 5.58 14.77 -9.93
N ALA A 61 4.79 15.18 -10.92
CA ALA A 61 3.75 14.33 -11.55
C ALA A 61 4.30 13.41 -12.66
N VAL A 62 5.57 13.08 -12.66
CA VAL A 62 6.22 12.35 -13.78
C VAL A 62 5.99 10.82 -13.72
N ALA A 63 5.28 10.30 -12.74
CA ALA A 63 5.01 8.87 -12.61
C ALA A 63 3.63 8.50 -13.15
N ASP A 64 3.51 7.29 -13.72
CA ASP A 64 2.22 6.71 -14.13
C ASP A 64 1.47 6.11 -12.94
N LEU A 65 2.22 5.66 -11.93
CA LEU A 65 1.73 4.93 -10.76
C LEU A 65 2.21 5.61 -9.48
N PHE A 66 1.29 5.96 -8.60
CA PHE A 66 1.56 6.44 -7.25
C PHE A 66 1.07 5.45 -6.22
N ILE A 67 1.92 5.08 -5.26
CA ILE A 67 1.59 4.11 -4.21
C ILE A 67 1.76 4.76 -2.83
N ASN A 68 0.66 4.92 -2.11
CA ASN A 68 0.69 5.42 -0.73
C ASN A 68 1.09 4.29 0.23
N CYS A 69 2.25 4.42 0.83
CA CYS A 69 2.77 3.58 1.91
C CYS A 69 2.95 4.38 3.21
N THR A 70 2.33 5.55 3.31
CA THR A 70 2.29 6.37 4.53
C THR A 70 1.01 6.10 5.33
N PRO A 71 0.92 6.51 6.59
CA PRO A 71 -0.34 6.47 7.34
C PRO A 71 -1.30 7.62 7.02
N LEU A 72 -0.98 8.53 6.08
CA LEU A 72 -1.81 9.69 5.74
C LEU A 72 -3.12 9.23 5.08
N GLY A 73 -4.24 9.54 5.70
CA GLY A 73 -5.58 9.09 5.29
C GLY A 73 -6.09 7.85 6.01
N MET A 74 -5.28 7.24 6.91
CA MET A 74 -5.69 6.12 7.76
C MET A 74 -6.49 6.64 8.97
N TRP A 75 -7.47 5.86 9.41
CA TRP A 75 -8.19 6.16 10.65
C TRP A 75 -7.22 6.32 11.84
N PRO A 76 -7.37 7.32 12.76
CA PRO A 76 -8.50 8.27 12.84
C PRO A 76 -8.40 9.50 11.93
N ASP A 77 -7.26 9.80 11.32
CA ASP A 77 -7.01 11.04 10.57
C ASP A 77 -7.32 10.87 9.08
N THR A 78 -8.55 10.52 8.77
CA THR A 78 -9.00 10.11 7.43
C THR A 78 -8.99 11.22 6.37
N GLU A 79 -8.96 12.48 6.78
CA GLU A 79 -8.98 13.64 5.87
C GLU A 79 -7.60 13.96 5.26
N GLN A 80 -6.53 13.37 5.79
CA GLN A 80 -5.19 13.60 5.28
C GLN A 80 -5.00 12.93 3.93
N ILE A 81 -4.26 13.60 3.03
CA ILE A 81 -3.87 13.07 1.73
C ILE A 81 -2.34 13.07 1.58
N PRO A 82 -1.75 12.05 0.93
CA PRO A 82 -0.29 11.90 0.90
C PRO A 82 0.42 12.81 -0.12
N MET A 83 -0.31 13.44 -1.04
CA MET A 83 0.27 14.29 -2.08
C MET A 83 -0.73 15.35 -2.57
N ASN A 84 -0.20 16.41 -3.21
CA ASN A 84 -1.06 17.41 -3.85
C ASN A 84 -1.85 16.79 -5.00
N MET A 85 -3.17 16.94 -4.97
CA MET A 85 -4.07 16.40 -5.99
C MET A 85 -4.02 17.15 -7.34
N ASP A 86 -3.43 18.34 -7.40
CA ASP A 86 -3.21 19.04 -8.69
C ASP A 86 -2.25 18.29 -9.61
N LEU A 87 -1.44 17.39 -9.04
CA LEU A 87 -0.54 16.51 -9.79
C LEU A 87 -1.25 15.29 -10.39
N VAL A 88 -2.52 15.06 -10.07
CA VAL A 88 -3.27 13.85 -10.47
C VAL A 88 -4.23 14.16 -11.60
N ASN A 89 -4.27 13.26 -12.59
CA ASN A 89 -5.19 13.30 -13.73
C ASN A 89 -5.60 11.87 -14.16
N ASN A 90 -6.36 11.73 -15.22
CA ASN A 90 -6.92 10.48 -15.73
C ASN A 90 -5.89 9.48 -16.31
N ASN A 91 -4.64 9.86 -16.49
CA ASN A 91 -3.56 8.96 -16.94
C ASN A 91 -2.90 8.22 -15.77
N HIS A 92 -3.19 8.59 -14.53
CA HIS A 92 -2.53 8.05 -13.34
C HIS A 92 -3.27 6.86 -12.74
N ILE A 93 -2.51 6.00 -12.08
CA ILE A 93 -2.99 4.93 -11.22
C ILE A 93 -2.57 5.26 -9.78
N LEU A 94 -3.53 5.28 -8.87
CA LEU A 94 -3.32 5.51 -7.44
C LEU A 94 -3.57 4.21 -6.68
N VAL A 95 -2.58 3.74 -5.95
CA VAL A 95 -2.66 2.55 -5.10
C VAL A 95 -2.46 2.96 -3.65
N ASP A 96 -3.42 2.66 -2.79
CA ASP A 96 -3.31 2.92 -1.36
C ASP A 96 -3.11 1.61 -0.59
N THR A 97 -2.13 1.54 0.29
CA THR A 97 -1.95 0.38 1.17
C THR A 97 -2.87 0.42 2.40
N ILE A 98 -3.57 1.53 2.61
CA ILE A 98 -4.55 1.69 3.68
C ILE A 98 -5.81 0.88 3.36
N TYR A 99 -6.33 0.17 4.36
CA TYR A 99 -7.57 -0.62 4.29
C TYR A 99 -8.65 -0.15 5.28
N ASN A 100 -8.33 0.81 6.16
CA ASN A 100 -9.29 1.46 7.04
C ASN A 100 -9.01 2.98 7.08
N PRO A 101 -9.86 3.80 6.44
CA PRO A 101 -11.12 3.44 5.74
C PRO A 101 -10.87 2.57 4.49
N ILE A 102 -11.92 1.90 4.01
CA ILE A 102 -11.87 1.07 2.79
C ILE A 102 -11.49 1.90 1.56
N GLU A 103 -12.00 3.12 1.47
CA GLU A 103 -11.67 4.10 0.45
C GLU A 103 -11.22 5.40 1.13
N THR A 104 -9.95 5.73 1.00
CA THR A 104 -9.38 6.96 1.57
C THR A 104 -9.82 8.20 0.80
N GLN A 105 -9.73 9.38 1.44
CA GLN A 105 -10.01 10.65 0.79
C GLN A 105 -9.12 10.87 -0.45
N TRP A 106 -7.89 10.37 -0.42
CA TRP A 106 -6.97 10.42 -1.55
C TRP A 106 -7.49 9.64 -2.76
N LEU A 107 -7.96 8.39 -2.56
CA LEU A 107 -8.53 7.57 -3.65
C LEU A 107 -9.83 8.18 -4.18
N LYS A 108 -10.72 8.68 -3.32
CA LYS A 108 -11.94 9.39 -3.74
C LYS A 108 -11.61 10.59 -4.63
N SER A 109 -10.64 11.41 -4.21
CA SER A 109 -10.20 12.59 -4.97
C SER A 109 -9.57 12.21 -6.30
N GLY A 110 -8.78 11.12 -6.33
CA GLY A 110 -8.19 10.59 -7.56
C GLY A 110 -9.24 10.10 -8.55
N ASN A 111 -10.21 9.34 -8.07
CA ASN A 111 -11.34 8.85 -8.87
C ASN A 111 -12.16 10.01 -9.47
N ALA A 112 -12.43 11.06 -8.69
CA ALA A 112 -13.10 12.27 -9.18
C ALA A 112 -12.33 13.01 -10.29
N LYS A 113 -11.00 12.83 -10.35
CA LYS A 113 -10.14 13.34 -11.44
C LYS A 113 -9.94 12.36 -12.60
N GLY A 114 -10.63 11.22 -12.57
CA GLY A 114 -10.57 10.19 -13.59
C GLY A 114 -9.39 9.23 -13.47
N ALA A 115 -8.57 9.31 -12.42
CA ALA A 115 -7.49 8.36 -12.17
C ALA A 115 -8.05 6.97 -11.82
N LYS A 116 -7.32 5.91 -12.19
CA LYS A 116 -7.63 4.56 -11.72
C LYS A 116 -7.20 4.41 -10.27
N THR A 117 -8.07 3.90 -9.40
CA THR A 117 -7.80 3.78 -7.96
C THR A 117 -7.86 2.32 -7.49
N ILE A 118 -6.96 1.94 -6.58
CA ILE A 118 -6.87 0.60 -5.99
C ILE A 118 -6.64 0.78 -4.48
N GLY A 119 -7.53 0.23 -3.65
CA GLY A 119 -7.42 0.27 -2.18
C GLY A 119 -6.66 -0.92 -1.60
N GLY A 120 -6.25 -0.80 -0.33
CA GLY A 120 -5.38 -1.76 0.36
C GLY A 120 -6.08 -3.02 0.90
N LEU A 121 -7.40 -3.13 0.82
CA LEU A 121 -8.13 -4.22 1.46
C LEU A 121 -7.70 -5.61 0.95
N ASP A 122 -7.58 -5.78 -0.36
CA ASP A 122 -7.19 -7.07 -0.93
C ASP A 122 -5.74 -7.44 -0.60
N MET A 123 -4.85 -6.46 -0.56
CA MET A 123 -3.47 -6.65 -0.09
C MET A 123 -3.46 -7.07 1.39
N PHE A 124 -4.28 -6.44 2.23
CA PHE A 124 -4.41 -6.78 3.65
C PHE A 124 -4.90 -8.22 3.84
N ILE A 125 -5.92 -8.66 3.09
CA ILE A 125 -6.42 -10.03 3.14
C ILE A 125 -5.35 -11.02 2.67
N ALA A 126 -4.72 -10.77 1.52
CA ALA A 126 -3.72 -11.66 0.94
C ALA A 126 -2.52 -11.89 1.87
N GLN A 127 -1.99 -10.82 2.50
CA GLN A 127 -0.88 -10.93 3.44
C GLN A 127 -1.27 -11.70 4.71
N GLY A 128 -2.52 -11.53 5.19
CA GLY A 128 -3.04 -12.28 6.34
C GLY A 128 -3.14 -13.77 6.05
N LEU A 129 -3.65 -14.14 4.89
CA LEU A 129 -3.73 -15.54 4.44
C LEU A 129 -2.34 -16.17 4.25
N ALA A 130 -1.40 -15.44 3.65
CA ALA A 130 -0.02 -15.90 3.50
C ALA A 130 0.66 -16.12 4.87
N SER A 131 0.44 -15.22 5.82
CA SER A 131 0.93 -15.36 7.19
C SER A 131 0.34 -16.60 7.88
N ALA A 132 -0.96 -16.83 7.72
CA ALA A 132 -1.63 -18.01 8.27
C ALA A 132 -1.05 -19.32 7.68
N ASP A 133 -0.81 -19.37 6.36
CA ASP A 133 -0.17 -20.52 5.72
C ASP A 133 1.20 -20.84 6.35
N ILE A 134 2.00 -19.82 6.65
CA ILE A 134 3.31 -19.97 7.30
C ILE A 134 3.14 -20.48 8.74
N TRP A 135 2.25 -19.90 9.53
CA TRP A 135 2.05 -20.26 10.93
C TRP A 135 1.55 -21.70 11.09
N PHE A 136 0.68 -22.15 10.19
CA PHE A 136 0.13 -23.51 10.24
C PHE A 136 0.99 -24.55 9.49
N GLY A 137 2.05 -24.12 8.80
CA GLY A 137 2.93 -25.02 8.02
C GLY A 137 2.23 -25.72 6.86
N LYS A 138 1.09 -25.22 6.41
CA LYS A 138 0.28 -25.79 5.31
C LYS A 138 -0.58 -24.73 4.64
N LYS A 139 -0.99 -25.00 3.39
CA LYS A 139 -1.82 -24.11 2.59
C LYS A 139 -3.28 -24.09 3.03
N ILE A 140 -3.57 -23.46 4.19
CA ILE A 140 -4.94 -23.29 4.68
C ILE A 140 -5.70 -22.19 3.89
N SER A 141 -4.99 -21.24 3.30
CA SER A 141 -5.58 -20.18 2.48
C SER A 141 -6.49 -20.71 1.36
N ASN A 142 -6.17 -21.87 0.78
CA ASN A 142 -6.97 -22.51 -0.26
C ASN A 142 -8.34 -23.01 0.21
N GLN A 143 -8.55 -23.12 1.54
CA GLN A 143 -9.80 -23.58 2.15
C GLN A 143 -10.67 -22.42 2.66
N ILE A 144 -10.15 -21.19 2.57
CA ILE A 144 -10.81 -20.00 3.12
C ILE A 144 -11.54 -19.26 2.00
N ASN A 145 -12.81 -18.96 2.24
CA ASN A 145 -13.58 -18.10 1.32
C ASN A 145 -13.19 -16.62 1.55
N VAL A 146 -12.41 -16.09 0.62
CA VAL A 146 -11.91 -14.70 0.65
C VAL A 146 -13.05 -13.68 0.61
N ASP A 147 -14.14 -13.97 -0.11
CA ASP A 147 -15.27 -13.04 -0.24
C ASP A 147 -16.01 -12.86 1.09
N ILE A 148 -16.11 -13.91 1.88
CA ILE A 148 -16.66 -13.82 3.25
C ILE A 148 -15.79 -12.90 4.13
N ILE A 149 -14.46 -13.07 4.08
CA ILE A 149 -13.55 -12.20 4.84
C ILE A 149 -13.72 -10.74 4.38
N ARG A 150 -13.73 -10.51 3.07
CA ARG A 150 -13.90 -9.17 2.49
C ARG A 150 -15.21 -8.53 2.97
N GLN A 151 -16.31 -9.27 2.91
CA GLN A 151 -17.61 -8.78 3.35
C GLN A 151 -17.61 -8.43 4.84
N ILE A 152 -17.05 -9.28 5.71
CA ILE A 152 -16.94 -9.03 7.15
C ILE A 152 -16.14 -7.74 7.43
N LEU A 153 -15.04 -7.51 6.71
CA LEU A 153 -14.21 -6.33 6.87
C LEU A 153 -14.91 -5.05 6.39
N ILE A 154 -15.64 -5.12 5.27
CA ILE A 154 -16.42 -4.00 4.73
C ILE A 154 -17.59 -3.64 5.66
N GLU A 155 -18.32 -4.61 6.17
CA GLU A 155 -19.48 -4.38 7.04
C GLU A 155 -19.09 -3.88 8.43
N GLY A 156 -17.79 -3.90 8.78
CA GLY A 156 -17.30 -3.44 10.07
C GLY A 156 -17.88 -4.23 11.25
N LYS A 157 -18.34 -5.46 11.00
CA LYS A 157 -18.87 -6.31 12.07
C LYS A 157 -17.72 -6.58 13.04
N ARG A 158 -17.73 -5.85 14.17
CA ARG A 158 -16.86 -6.17 15.31
C ARG A 158 -17.10 -7.63 15.63
N PHE A 159 -16.09 -8.46 15.47
CA PHE A 159 -16.12 -9.80 16.04
C PHE A 159 -16.54 -9.64 17.50
N LYS A 160 -17.74 -10.12 17.87
CA LYS A 160 -18.05 -10.37 19.28
C LYS A 160 -16.87 -11.20 19.76
N ARG A 161 -16.22 -10.77 20.85
CA ARG A 161 -15.07 -11.46 21.44
C ARG A 161 -15.23 -12.96 21.25
N PHE A 162 -14.27 -13.58 20.57
CA PHE A 162 -14.18 -15.04 20.58
C PHE A 162 -14.23 -15.47 22.04
N PRO A 163 -15.07 -16.45 22.42
CA PRO A 163 -14.97 -17.02 23.73
C PRO A 163 -13.49 -17.40 23.92
N SER A 164 -12.93 -17.00 25.06
CA SER A 164 -11.53 -17.24 25.41
C SER A 164 -11.17 -18.69 25.11
N ILE A 165 -10.38 -18.91 24.06
CA ILE A 165 -9.83 -20.23 23.76
C ILE A 165 -8.76 -20.42 24.82
N HIS A 166 -9.07 -21.21 25.85
CA HIS A 166 -8.07 -21.72 26.78
C HIS A 166 -7.23 -22.72 25.96
N PHE A 167 -6.02 -22.36 25.66
CA PHE A 167 -5.03 -23.35 25.22
C PHE A 167 -4.65 -24.22 26.45
N PRO A 168 -4.60 -25.52 26.28
CA PRO A 168 -4.15 -26.44 27.37
C PRO A 168 -2.69 -26.20 27.72
#